data_72e27eb52dfa22898e58a8a2e14ad2c1
#
_entry.id   72e27eb52dfa22898e58a8a2e14ad2c1
#
_cell.length_a   1.000
_cell.length_b   1.000
_cell.length_c   1.000
_cell.angle_alpha   90.00
_cell.angle_beta   90.00
_cell.angle_gamma   90.00
#
_symmetry.space_group_name_H-M   'P 1'
#
loop_
_entity.id
_entity.type
_entity.pdbx_description
1 polymer ?
#
loop_
_entity_poly.entity_id
_entity_poly.type
_entity_poly.pdbx_seq_one_letter_code
_entity_poly.pdbx_strand_id
1 'polypeptide(L)'
;MFKFQKPPSNIPMTKKEKFDSFLKEGPFSGYIPFHPILMHFAARLNQTTYGEFASDYRVLVESNIKALEYFDLDWVELISDPYRETSAFGAAIEYMPEGVPKCLQKIVRNMDDVHALKNPDVYKSVRTLDRIRGA
;
A
#
# COMPACT_ATOMS: atom_id res chain seq x y z
N MET A 1 9.16 -28.18 -26.78
CA MET A 1 8.53 -28.83 -25.60
C MET A 1 9.49 -28.62 -24.41
N PHE A 2 9.29 -27.58 -23.62
CA PHE A 2 10.15 -27.28 -22.47
C PHE A 2 9.78 -28.23 -21.33
N LYS A 3 10.72 -29.07 -20.92
CA LYS A 3 10.59 -29.89 -19.72
C LYS A 3 10.95 -29.01 -18.52
N PHE A 4 9.95 -28.59 -17.76
CA PHE A 4 10.18 -27.97 -16.46
C PHE A 4 10.71 -29.04 -15.50
N GLN A 5 11.96 -28.93 -15.11
CA GLN A 5 12.49 -29.70 -13.99
C GLN A 5 11.94 -29.08 -12.70
N LYS A 6 11.17 -29.88 -11.96
CA LYS A 6 10.75 -29.54 -10.61
C LYS A 6 12.01 -29.35 -9.75
N PRO A 7 12.13 -28.26 -8.99
CA PRO A 7 13.31 -28.08 -8.14
C PRO A 7 13.41 -29.24 -7.15
N PRO A 8 14.60 -29.82 -6.98
CA PRO A 8 14.80 -30.83 -5.96
C PRO A 8 14.99 -30.09 -4.65
N SER A 9 14.04 -30.14 -3.74
CA SER A 9 14.39 -29.94 -2.34
C SER A 9 13.20 -30.05 -1.37
N ASN A 10 13.46 -30.60 -0.23
CA ASN A 10 12.69 -30.52 0.99
C ASN A 10 12.77 -29.14 1.68
N ILE A 11 13.25 -28.11 1.02
CA ILE A 11 13.27 -26.72 1.52
C ILE A 11 11.95 -26.08 1.09
N PRO A 12 11.09 -25.64 2.01
CA PRO A 12 9.85 -24.99 1.66
C PRO A 12 10.16 -23.67 0.91
N MET A 13 9.49 -23.45 -0.23
CA MET A 13 9.60 -22.20 -0.98
C MET A 13 9.18 -21.02 -0.11
N THR A 14 9.95 -19.95 -0.19
CA THR A 14 9.56 -18.67 0.41
C THR A 14 8.32 -18.09 -0.30
N LYS A 15 7.62 -17.16 0.36
CA LYS A 15 6.47 -16.47 -0.26
C LYS A 15 6.84 -15.77 -1.57
N LYS A 16 8.03 -15.16 -1.61
CA LYS A 16 8.56 -14.53 -2.82
C LYS A 16 8.73 -15.55 -3.97
N GLU A 17 9.35 -16.69 -3.71
CA GLU A 17 9.56 -17.73 -4.72
C GLU A 17 8.24 -18.32 -5.22
N LYS A 18 7.26 -18.49 -4.34
CA LYS A 18 5.89 -18.91 -4.72
C LYS A 18 5.23 -17.88 -5.63
N PHE A 19 5.36 -16.60 -5.31
CA PHE A 19 4.83 -15.52 -6.12
C PHE A 19 5.53 -15.40 -7.48
N ASP A 20 6.86 -15.52 -7.53
CA ASP A 20 7.62 -15.53 -8.76
C ASP A 20 7.23 -16.72 -9.67
N SER A 21 6.93 -17.89 -9.06
CA SER A 21 6.40 -19.05 -9.80
C SER A 21 4.99 -18.78 -10.33
N PHE A 22 4.12 -18.18 -9.51
CA PHE A 22 2.79 -17.79 -9.94
C PHE A 22 2.81 -16.82 -11.13
N LEU A 23 3.71 -15.84 -11.13
CA LEU A 23 3.85 -14.90 -12.25
C LEU A 23 4.29 -15.59 -13.56
N LYS A 24 5.05 -16.67 -13.47
CA LYS A 24 5.54 -17.42 -14.62
C LYS A 24 4.54 -18.45 -15.14
N GLU A 25 3.87 -19.16 -14.25
CA GLU A 25 3.07 -20.35 -14.52
C GLU A 25 1.56 -20.11 -14.35
N GLY A 26 1.19 -18.96 -13.78
CA GLY A 26 -0.21 -18.62 -13.46
C GLY A 26 -0.81 -19.59 -12.44
N PRO A 27 -2.12 -19.88 -12.53
CA PRO A 27 -2.83 -20.77 -11.60
C PRO A 27 -2.26 -22.20 -11.55
N PHE A 28 -1.49 -22.62 -12.55
CA PHE A 28 -0.89 -23.95 -12.60
C PHE A 28 0.29 -24.14 -11.62
N SER A 29 0.78 -23.07 -11.00
CA SER A 29 1.76 -23.14 -9.92
C SER A 29 1.24 -23.85 -8.65
N GLY A 30 -0.07 -24.04 -8.53
CA GLY A 30 -0.73 -24.57 -7.33
C GLY A 30 -0.76 -23.58 -6.17
N TYR A 31 -0.43 -22.31 -6.42
CA TYR A 31 -0.40 -21.22 -5.46
C TYR A 31 -1.25 -20.05 -5.95
N ILE A 32 -2.04 -19.49 -5.03
CA ILE A 32 -2.81 -18.26 -5.27
C ILE A 32 -2.30 -17.22 -4.27
N PRO A 33 -1.79 -16.08 -4.72
CA PRO A 33 -1.34 -15.03 -3.83
C PRO A 33 -2.46 -14.55 -2.91
N PHE A 34 -2.19 -14.43 -1.62
CA PHE A 34 -3.11 -13.92 -0.62
C PHE A 34 -2.68 -12.55 -0.11
N HIS A 35 -3.28 -11.52 -0.66
CA HIS A 35 -2.90 -10.14 -0.39
C HIS A 35 -4.14 -9.21 -0.41
N PRO A 36 -4.96 -9.22 0.64
CA PRO A 36 -6.07 -8.28 0.78
C PRO A 36 -5.57 -6.90 1.21
N ILE A 37 -6.25 -5.84 0.76
CA ILE A 37 -6.05 -4.47 1.23
C ILE A 37 -6.85 -4.30 2.53
N LEU A 38 -6.17 -4.22 3.67
CA LEU A 38 -6.81 -4.30 4.99
C LEU A 38 -6.98 -2.96 5.72
N MET A 39 -6.48 -1.87 5.22
CA MET A 39 -6.56 -0.48 5.73
C MET A 39 -7.15 -0.31 7.15
N HIS A 40 -8.47 -0.07 7.27
CA HIS A 40 -9.16 0.07 8.56
C HIS A 40 -9.01 -1.15 9.46
N PHE A 41 -9.04 -2.34 8.88
CA PHE A 41 -8.90 -3.56 9.63
C PHE A 41 -7.50 -3.69 10.23
N ALA A 42 -6.45 -3.37 9.46
CA ALA A 42 -5.07 -3.37 9.95
C ALA A 42 -4.89 -2.36 11.09
N ALA A 43 -5.47 -1.14 10.97
CA ALA A 43 -5.45 -0.15 12.04
C ALA A 43 -6.11 -0.69 13.32
N ARG A 44 -7.30 -1.30 13.23
CA ARG A 44 -7.99 -1.89 14.38
C ARG A 44 -7.23 -3.06 15.01
N LEU A 45 -6.63 -3.91 14.19
CA LEU A 45 -5.78 -5.02 14.66
C LEU A 45 -4.58 -4.48 15.45
N ASN A 46 -4.03 -3.34 15.06
CA ASN A 46 -2.97 -2.63 15.78
C ASN A 46 -3.48 -1.77 16.95
N GLN A 47 -4.78 -1.75 17.23
CA GLN A 47 -5.41 -0.94 18.29
C GLN A 47 -5.14 0.57 18.13
N THR A 48 -5.09 1.05 16.89
CA THR A 48 -4.92 2.45 16.53
C THR A 48 -6.11 2.98 15.73
N THR A 49 -6.23 4.29 15.61
CA THR A 49 -7.28 4.92 14.79
C THR A 49 -6.90 4.86 13.31
N TYR A 50 -7.90 4.93 12.44
CA TYR A 50 -7.62 5.02 11.00
C TYR A 50 -6.95 6.35 10.62
N GLY A 51 -7.23 7.42 11.34
CA GLY A 51 -6.58 8.71 11.16
C GLY A 51 -5.08 8.63 11.40
N GLU A 52 -4.63 7.96 12.46
CA GLU A 52 -3.21 7.71 12.74
C GLU A 52 -2.58 6.82 11.67
N PHE A 53 -3.25 5.72 11.31
CA PHE A 53 -2.83 4.84 10.22
C PHE A 53 -2.64 5.62 8.91
N ALA A 54 -3.55 6.51 8.56
CA ALA A 54 -3.50 7.27 7.32
C ALA A 54 -2.45 8.40 7.35
N SER A 55 -2.15 8.97 8.51
CA SER A 55 -1.31 10.17 8.65
C SER A 55 0.14 9.91 9.09
N ASP A 56 0.43 8.79 9.74
CA ASP A 56 1.78 8.41 10.18
C ASP A 56 2.22 7.09 9.51
N TYR A 57 3.34 7.14 8.77
CA TYR A 57 3.87 5.97 8.08
C TYR A 57 4.31 4.85 9.04
N ARG A 58 4.74 5.17 10.27
CA ARG A 58 5.18 4.17 11.25
C ARG A 58 3.99 3.35 11.71
N VAL A 59 2.87 4.01 12.03
CA VAL A 59 1.62 3.35 12.40
C VAL A 59 1.10 2.49 11.25
N LEU A 60 1.16 3.00 10.02
CA LEU A 60 0.78 2.26 8.82
C LEU A 60 1.60 0.99 8.65
N VAL A 61 2.93 1.10 8.71
CA VAL A 61 3.85 -0.04 8.55
C VAL A 61 3.63 -1.06 9.65
N GLU A 62 3.60 -0.64 10.92
CA GLU A 62 3.37 -1.53 12.05
C GLU A 62 2.04 -2.28 11.96
N SER A 63 0.97 -1.57 11.60
CA SER A 63 -0.37 -2.17 11.43
C SER A 63 -0.38 -3.23 10.33
N ASN A 64 0.26 -2.95 9.20
CA ASN A 64 0.33 -3.89 8.09
C ASN A 64 1.24 -5.09 8.40
N ILE A 65 2.35 -4.91 9.13
CA ILE A 65 3.19 -6.02 9.57
C ILE A 65 2.43 -6.92 10.53
N LYS A 66 1.70 -6.36 11.51
CA LYS A 66 0.82 -7.16 12.40
C LYS A 66 -0.22 -7.96 11.61
N ALA A 67 -0.83 -7.34 10.60
CA ALA A 67 -1.80 -8.04 9.75
C ALA A 67 -1.15 -9.15 8.92
N LEU A 68 0.05 -8.90 8.38
CA LEU A 68 0.83 -9.90 7.64
C LEU A 68 1.12 -11.11 8.52
N GLU A 69 1.60 -10.90 9.74
CA GLU A 69 1.93 -11.98 10.68
C GLU A 69 0.68 -12.72 11.15
N TYR A 70 -0.39 -12.01 11.48
CA TYR A 70 -1.61 -12.60 12.01
C TYR A 70 -2.36 -13.48 10.99
N PHE A 71 -2.40 -13.05 9.72
CA PHE A 71 -3.10 -13.76 8.64
C PHE A 71 -2.18 -14.54 7.71
N ASP A 72 -0.89 -14.57 7.97
CA ASP A 72 0.11 -15.18 7.08
C ASP A 72 0.00 -14.66 5.63
N LEU A 73 -0.16 -13.33 5.46
CA LEU A 73 -0.25 -12.70 4.16
C LEU A 73 1.05 -12.86 3.38
N ASP A 74 0.98 -12.79 2.06
CA ASP A 74 2.16 -12.96 1.20
C ASP A 74 3.06 -11.72 1.16
N TRP A 75 2.46 -10.52 1.22
CA TRP A 75 3.15 -9.22 1.32
C TRP A 75 2.21 -8.16 1.91
N VAL A 76 2.72 -6.98 2.13
CA VAL A 76 1.98 -5.79 2.56
C VAL A 76 2.12 -4.65 1.58
N GLU A 77 1.22 -3.68 1.67
CA GLU A 77 1.23 -2.45 0.87
C GLU A 77 1.30 -1.21 1.75
N LEU A 78 1.72 -0.10 1.16
CA LEU A 78 1.76 1.20 1.81
C LEU A 78 0.58 2.10 1.40
N ILE A 79 -0.57 1.49 1.08
CA ILE A 79 -1.79 2.24 0.80
C ILE A 79 -2.38 2.74 2.11
N SER A 80 -2.54 4.06 2.23
CA SER A 80 -3.15 4.69 3.42
C SER A 80 -4.50 5.30 3.11
N ASP A 81 -4.58 6.05 2.02
CA ASP A 81 -5.72 6.85 1.64
C ASP A 81 -5.58 7.33 0.18
N PRO A 82 -6.67 7.82 -0.46
CA PRO A 82 -6.62 8.26 -1.85
C PRO A 82 -6.00 9.65 -2.05
N TYR A 83 -5.60 10.36 -0.99
CA TYR A 83 -5.21 11.78 -1.07
C TYR A 83 -3.75 12.05 -0.75
N ARG A 84 -2.95 11.03 -0.52
CA ARG A 84 -1.52 11.17 -0.21
C ARG A 84 -0.79 11.97 -1.29
N GLU A 85 -0.90 11.55 -2.52
CA GLU A 85 -0.30 12.24 -3.66
C GLU A 85 -1.01 13.56 -3.98
N THR A 86 -2.35 13.59 -3.87
CA THR A 86 -3.17 14.79 -4.10
C THR A 86 -2.77 15.94 -3.17
N SER A 87 -2.42 15.65 -1.92
CA SER A 87 -1.94 16.65 -0.96
C SER A 87 -0.62 17.30 -1.41
N ALA A 88 0.24 16.55 -2.11
CA ALA A 88 1.50 17.08 -2.64
C ALA A 88 1.29 18.12 -3.74
N PHE A 89 0.17 18.04 -4.46
CA PHE A 89 -0.26 19.07 -5.43
C PHE A 89 -0.95 20.27 -4.78
N GLY A 90 -1.01 20.33 -3.45
CA GLY A 90 -1.56 21.47 -2.69
C GLY A 90 -3.01 21.34 -2.29
N ALA A 91 -3.64 20.19 -2.44
CA ALA A 91 -4.99 19.97 -1.93
C ALA A 91 -5.01 19.96 -0.39
N ALA A 92 -5.98 20.66 0.19
CA ALA A 92 -6.23 20.63 1.64
C ALA A 92 -6.95 19.33 2.01
N ILE A 93 -6.31 18.52 2.87
CA ILE A 93 -6.84 17.23 3.31
C ILE A 93 -7.08 17.27 4.80
N GLU A 94 -8.27 16.87 5.21
CA GLU A 94 -8.66 16.69 6.62
C GLU A 94 -8.58 15.20 6.98
N TYR A 95 -7.82 14.88 8.01
CA TYR A 95 -7.72 13.52 8.55
C TYR A 95 -8.76 13.35 9.66
N MET A 96 -9.58 12.32 9.52
CA MET A 96 -10.62 11.96 10.47
C MET A 96 -10.10 10.82 11.37
N PRO A 97 -10.39 10.83 12.71
CA PRO A 97 -9.96 9.72 13.57
C PRO A 97 -10.46 8.36 13.09
N GLU A 98 -11.73 8.26 12.73
CA GLU A 98 -12.42 7.02 12.37
C GLU A 98 -13.00 7.08 10.94
N GLY A 99 -12.24 7.57 9.99
CA GLY A 99 -12.76 7.66 8.64
C GLY A 99 -11.70 7.91 7.58
N VAL A 100 -12.07 7.70 6.33
CA VAL A 100 -11.22 8.07 5.20
C VAL A 100 -11.01 9.59 5.21
N PRO A 101 -9.77 10.06 5.03
CA PRO A 101 -9.51 11.49 4.91
C PRO A 101 -10.40 12.16 3.87
N LYS A 102 -10.69 13.43 4.06
CA LYS A 102 -11.54 14.22 3.17
C LYS A 102 -10.72 15.27 2.45
N CYS A 103 -10.90 15.38 1.14
CA CYS A 103 -10.40 16.51 0.38
C CYS A 103 -11.35 17.69 0.55
N LEU A 104 -10.90 18.75 1.21
CA LEU A 104 -11.73 19.93 1.52
C LEU A 104 -11.98 20.82 0.29
N GLN A 105 -11.04 20.80 -0.68
CA GLN A 105 -11.12 21.63 -1.85
C GLN A 105 -10.57 20.90 -3.08
N LYS A 106 -11.36 20.86 -4.15
CA LYS A 106 -10.90 20.40 -5.47
C LYS A 106 -9.91 21.39 -6.05
N ILE A 107 -8.72 20.95 -6.40
CA ILE A 107 -7.68 21.76 -7.05
C ILE A 107 -7.77 21.72 -8.59
N VAL A 108 -8.49 20.75 -9.15
CA VAL A 108 -8.73 20.60 -10.59
C VAL A 108 -10.22 20.65 -10.84
N ARG A 109 -10.67 21.57 -11.71
CA ARG A 109 -12.07 21.79 -12.11
C ARG A 109 -12.24 21.73 -13.64
N ASN A 110 -11.18 22.05 -14.36
CA ASN A 110 -11.13 22.12 -15.83
C ASN A 110 -9.71 21.80 -16.33
N MET A 111 -9.52 21.80 -17.63
CA MET A 111 -8.21 21.51 -18.25
C MET A 111 -7.15 22.56 -17.99
N ASP A 112 -7.53 23.83 -17.81
CA ASP A 112 -6.56 24.89 -17.51
C ASP A 112 -5.93 24.67 -16.13
N ASP A 113 -6.73 24.21 -15.14
CA ASP A 113 -6.22 23.83 -13.84
C ASP A 113 -5.20 22.67 -13.95
N VAL A 114 -5.46 21.69 -14.83
CA VAL A 114 -4.51 20.59 -15.08
C VAL A 114 -3.19 21.12 -15.64
N HIS A 115 -3.24 22.02 -16.62
CA HIS A 115 -2.04 22.63 -17.21
C HIS A 115 -1.28 23.54 -16.23
N ALA A 116 -1.97 24.09 -15.25
CA ALA A 116 -1.36 24.92 -14.20
C ALA A 116 -0.68 24.11 -13.08
N LEU A 117 -0.97 22.80 -12.98
CA LEU A 117 -0.34 21.94 -11.96
C LEU A 117 1.18 21.90 -12.15
N LYS A 118 1.89 22.04 -11.05
CA LYS A 118 3.35 21.85 -11.02
C LYS A 118 3.66 20.51 -10.39
N ASN A 119 4.65 19.80 -10.93
CA ASN A 119 5.12 18.58 -10.33
C ASN A 119 5.65 18.86 -8.91
N PRO A 120 5.10 18.20 -7.88
CA PRO A 120 5.56 18.42 -6.51
C PRO A 120 6.95 17.82 -6.31
N ASP A 121 7.71 18.45 -5.44
CA ASP A 121 8.94 17.84 -4.92
C ASP A 121 8.55 16.79 -3.88
N VAL A 122 8.70 15.52 -4.25
CA VAL A 122 8.30 14.38 -3.41
C VAL A 122 9.06 14.30 -2.08
N TYR A 123 10.26 14.89 -2.01
CA TYR A 123 11.06 14.93 -0.80
C TYR A 123 10.72 16.10 0.13
N LYS A 124 9.97 17.08 -0.35
CA LYS A 124 9.51 18.24 0.43
C LYS A 124 8.06 18.12 0.87
N SER A 125 7.27 17.33 0.18
CA SER A 125 5.90 17.04 0.59
C SER A 125 5.88 15.99 1.70
N VAL A 126 5.32 16.34 2.85
CA VAL A 126 5.28 15.48 4.04
C VAL A 126 4.68 14.10 3.72
N ARG A 127 3.56 14.08 3.00
CA ARG A 127 2.83 12.83 2.75
C ARG A 127 3.49 11.92 1.71
N THR A 128 4.15 12.46 0.71
CA THR A 128 4.94 11.66 -0.24
C THR A 128 6.24 11.17 0.40
N LEU A 129 6.87 12.01 1.23
CA LEU A 129 8.04 11.62 2.01
C LEU A 129 7.72 10.48 2.99
N ASP A 130 6.54 10.48 3.61
CA ASP A 130 6.05 9.39 4.44
C ASP A 130 6.00 8.06 3.69
N ARG A 131 5.56 8.06 2.43
CA ARG A 131 5.56 6.86 1.60
C ARG A 131 6.98 6.33 1.36
N ILE A 132 7.91 7.23 1.07
CA ILE A 132 9.33 6.87 0.85
C ILE A 132 9.94 6.29 2.13
N ARG A 133 9.59 6.85 3.30
CA ARG A 133 10.10 6.38 4.60
C ARG A 133 9.48 5.06 5.04
N GLY A 134 8.26 4.77 4.61
CA GLY A 134 7.57 3.52 4.93
C GLY A 134 8.03 2.34 4.07
N ALA A 135 8.62 2.61 2.90
CA ALA A 135 9.15 1.59 1.99
C ALA A 135 10.54 1.10 2.42
#